data_32716dba1b3c894b82934a97ce5fc3a4
#
_entry.id   32716dba1b3c894b82934a97ce5fc3a4
#
_cell.length_a   1.000
_cell.length_b   1.000
_cell.length_c   1.000
_cell.angle_alpha   90.00
_cell.angle_beta   90.00
_cell.angle_gamma   90.00
#
_symmetry.space_group_name_H-M   'P 1'
#
loop_
_entity.id
_entity.type
_entity.pdbx_description
1 polymer ?
#
loop_
_entity_poly.entity_id
_entity_poly.type
_entity_poly.pdbx_seq_one_letter_code
_entity_poly.pdbx_strand_id
1 'polypeptide(L)'
;LPAQAVRLTMVSAGRTILFSAVTVAIGLLGLALMPPTLLSSIGVGGLFVTLIAVAAALTLVPALLLYLGTRALIPSWLQRVPLLGKLQARIADVSSTEGIFSRLARWVHRYPWYVLVACVAALGAMCVPLGNLHLLNSGTELLPRNGSQYAYLQTLKQQYPDSLSNDATLIMYGNSAKQTNFIKTEVSQVADVQRVQGVTTAGDYTVAYLELKGSPGSRSAERAVVDIRSLNSPSQLWITGQAATQVDFGSSVISSLPWLVPLVLGAIFILLFLMTGSLLVPIKAVLINSLSLAASLGLATWIFQGGHGAS
;
A
#
# COMPACT_ATOMS: atom_id res chain seq x y z
N LEU A 1 35.00 -24.51 -17.27
CA LEU A 1 35.70 -23.31 -16.74
C LEU A 1 34.67 -22.37 -16.07
N PRO A 2 34.92 -21.83 -14.87
CA PRO A 2 33.92 -21.02 -14.13
C PRO A 2 33.45 -19.80 -14.94
N ALA A 3 34.32 -19.20 -15.73
CA ALA A 3 33.95 -18.05 -16.58
C ALA A 3 32.91 -18.38 -17.67
N GLN A 4 32.97 -19.59 -18.26
CA GLN A 4 31.95 -20.00 -19.23
C GLN A 4 30.59 -20.28 -18.57
N ALA A 5 30.61 -20.91 -17.39
CA ALA A 5 29.37 -21.12 -16.61
C ALA A 5 28.70 -19.79 -16.21
N VAL A 6 29.46 -18.82 -15.72
CA VAL A 6 28.96 -17.51 -15.38
C VAL A 6 28.39 -16.78 -16.61
N ARG A 7 29.10 -16.88 -17.77
CA ARG A 7 28.60 -16.27 -19.02
C ARG A 7 27.26 -16.87 -19.48
N LEU A 8 27.14 -18.21 -19.46
CA LEU A 8 25.90 -18.90 -19.83
C LEU A 8 24.75 -18.57 -18.86
N THR A 9 25.04 -18.52 -17.56
CA THR A 9 24.06 -18.13 -16.54
C THR A 9 23.62 -16.68 -16.73
N MET A 10 24.53 -15.76 -17.05
CA MET A 10 24.19 -14.36 -17.26
C MET A 10 23.32 -14.14 -18.49
N VAL A 11 23.45 -14.93 -19.56
CA VAL A 11 22.56 -14.82 -20.74
C VAL A 11 21.12 -15.19 -20.40
N SER A 12 20.89 -16.19 -19.56
CA SER A 12 19.53 -16.62 -19.18
C SER A 12 19.02 -15.87 -17.94
N ALA A 13 19.75 -15.90 -16.83
CA ALA A 13 19.36 -15.28 -15.59
C ALA A 13 19.39 -13.75 -15.67
N GLY A 14 20.37 -13.15 -16.36
CA GLY A 14 20.44 -11.71 -16.55
C GLY A 14 19.23 -11.15 -17.29
N ARG A 15 18.76 -11.87 -18.32
CA ARG A 15 17.53 -11.51 -19.04
C ARG A 15 16.31 -11.56 -18.10
N THR A 16 16.18 -12.60 -17.29
CA THR A 16 15.08 -12.75 -16.33
C THR A 16 15.11 -11.65 -15.27
N ILE A 17 16.29 -11.34 -14.73
CA ILE A 17 16.48 -10.24 -13.75
C ILE A 17 16.04 -8.92 -14.37
N LEU A 18 16.43 -8.63 -15.60
CA LEU A 18 16.13 -7.38 -16.30
C LEU A 18 14.61 -7.23 -16.52
N PHE A 19 13.94 -8.27 -17.02
CA PHE A 19 12.49 -8.24 -17.19
C PHE A 19 11.73 -8.12 -15.87
N SER A 20 12.18 -8.84 -14.83
CA SER A 20 11.59 -8.72 -13.49
C SER A 20 11.74 -7.31 -12.94
N ALA A 21 12.92 -6.71 -13.09
CA ALA A 21 13.18 -5.35 -12.64
C ALA A 21 12.35 -4.30 -13.39
N VAL A 22 12.19 -4.44 -14.71
CA VAL A 22 11.33 -3.57 -15.50
C VAL A 22 9.87 -3.70 -15.04
N THR A 23 9.40 -4.90 -14.74
CA THR A 23 8.04 -5.11 -14.21
C THR A 23 7.83 -4.39 -12.88
N VAL A 24 8.81 -4.50 -11.97
CA VAL A 24 8.78 -3.78 -10.68
C VAL A 24 8.85 -2.27 -10.90
N ALA A 25 9.73 -1.81 -11.80
CA ALA A 25 9.87 -0.39 -12.13
C ALA A 25 8.58 0.20 -12.70
N ILE A 26 7.84 -0.53 -13.55
CA ILE A 26 6.52 -0.10 -14.06
C ILE A 26 5.52 0.10 -12.91
N GLY A 27 5.46 -0.83 -11.96
CA GLY A 27 4.59 -0.69 -10.79
C GLY A 27 4.95 0.51 -9.92
N LEU A 28 6.24 0.73 -9.67
CA LEU A 28 6.75 1.87 -8.90
C LEU A 28 6.58 3.20 -9.65
N LEU A 29 6.69 3.19 -10.97
CA LEU A 29 6.41 4.36 -11.80
C LEU A 29 4.92 4.73 -11.72
N GLY A 30 4.04 3.73 -11.71
CA GLY A 30 2.62 3.95 -11.45
C GLY A 30 2.39 4.66 -10.10
N LEU A 31 3.08 4.21 -9.04
CA LEU A 31 3.00 4.85 -7.73
C LEU A 31 3.60 6.27 -7.75
N ALA A 32 4.70 6.49 -8.47
CA ALA A 32 5.34 7.79 -8.63
C ALA A 32 4.45 8.82 -9.36
N LEU A 33 3.55 8.36 -10.21
CA LEU A 33 2.58 9.21 -10.94
C LEU A 33 1.34 9.57 -10.11
N MET A 34 1.19 9.02 -8.90
CA MET A 34 0.06 9.37 -8.02
C MET A 34 0.17 10.80 -7.47
N PRO A 35 -0.95 11.57 -7.42
CA PRO A 35 -0.93 12.94 -6.92
C PRO A 35 -0.49 13.10 -5.46
N PRO A 36 -0.82 12.18 -4.51
CA PRO A 36 -0.36 12.30 -3.12
C PRO A 36 1.17 12.22 -3.02
N THR A 37 1.80 13.27 -2.50
CA THR A 37 3.26 13.41 -2.40
C THR A 37 3.92 12.24 -1.67
N LEU A 38 3.25 11.69 -0.65
CA LEU A 38 3.75 10.53 0.09
C LEU A 38 3.93 9.31 -0.85
N LEU A 39 2.90 9.00 -1.65
CA LEU A 39 2.91 7.86 -2.56
C LEU A 39 3.91 8.06 -3.71
N SER A 40 3.94 9.26 -4.29
CA SER A 40 4.89 9.57 -5.35
C SER A 40 6.34 9.51 -4.87
N SER A 41 6.63 9.96 -3.65
CA SER A 41 7.97 9.88 -3.06
C SER A 41 8.41 8.43 -2.85
N ILE A 42 7.51 7.56 -2.38
CA ILE A 42 7.76 6.11 -2.26
C ILE A 42 8.01 5.49 -3.63
N GLY A 43 7.22 5.86 -4.64
CA GLY A 43 7.39 5.40 -6.01
C GLY A 43 8.76 5.77 -6.59
N VAL A 44 9.15 7.03 -6.49
CA VAL A 44 10.45 7.54 -6.96
C VAL A 44 11.60 6.90 -6.20
N GLY A 45 11.54 6.85 -4.86
CA GLY A 45 12.55 6.19 -4.03
C GLY A 45 12.71 4.71 -4.39
N GLY A 46 11.60 3.99 -4.57
CA GLY A 46 11.59 2.59 -4.99
C GLY A 46 12.22 2.37 -6.37
N LEU A 47 12.00 3.29 -7.32
CA LEU A 47 12.65 3.24 -8.64
C LEU A 47 14.19 3.31 -8.52
N PHE A 48 14.72 4.24 -7.72
CA PHE A 48 16.16 4.33 -7.48
C PHE A 48 16.71 3.05 -6.84
N VAL A 49 16.03 2.52 -5.82
CA VAL A 49 16.43 1.25 -5.19
C VAL A 49 16.43 0.12 -6.19
N THR A 50 15.41 0.02 -7.04
CA THR A 50 15.32 -1.01 -8.08
C THR A 50 16.46 -0.90 -9.08
N LEU A 51 16.79 0.31 -9.55
CA LEU A 51 17.90 0.54 -10.48
C LEU A 51 19.25 0.14 -9.87
N ILE A 52 19.49 0.51 -8.61
CA ILE A 52 20.73 0.13 -7.89
C ILE A 52 20.79 -1.39 -7.71
N ALA A 53 19.67 -2.02 -7.32
CA ALA A 53 19.60 -3.47 -7.14
C ALA A 53 19.89 -4.23 -8.44
N VAL A 54 19.35 -3.77 -9.57
CA VAL A 54 19.61 -4.37 -10.89
C VAL A 54 21.08 -4.18 -11.29
N ALA A 55 21.60 -2.97 -11.13
CA ALA A 55 23.01 -2.69 -11.42
C ALA A 55 23.93 -3.61 -10.58
N ALA A 56 23.65 -3.76 -9.29
CA ALA A 56 24.38 -4.67 -8.41
C ALA A 56 24.21 -6.14 -8.83
N ALA A 57 23.00 -6.58 -9.17
CA ALA A 57 22.74 -7.95 -9.59
C ALA A 57 23.45 -8.31 -10.91
N LEU A 58 23.54 -7.37 -11.85
CA LEU A 58 24.18 -7.59 -13.16
C LEU A 58 25.68 -7.38 -13.14
N THR A 59 26.24 -6.67 -12.17
CA THR A 59 27.69 -6.39 -12.10
C THR A 59 28.35 -7.07 -10.91
N LEU A 60 27.89 -6.81 -9.68
CA LEU A 60 28.51 -7.29 -8.46
C LEU A 60 28.39 -8.81 -8.29
N VAL A 61 27.21 -9.37 -8.56
CA VAL A 61 26.98 -10.80 -8.40
C VAL A 61 27.85 -11.63 -9.35
N PRO A 62 27.94 -11.35 -10.67
CA PRO A 62 28.86 -12.06 -11.56
C PRO A 62 30.34 -11.87 -11.17
N ALA A 63 30.73 -10.65 -10.77
CA ALA A 63 32.08 -10.37 -10.33
C ALA A 63 32.47 -11.20 -9.09
N LEU A 64 31.55 -11.26 -8.10
CA LEU A 64 31.74 -12.09 -6.91
C LEU A 64 31.82 -13.58 -7.25
N LEU A 65 30.97 -14.08 -8.15
CA LEU A 65 31.01 -15.48 -8.58
C LEU A 65 32.31 -15.82 -9.29
N LEU A 66 32.83 -14.91 -10.12
CA LEU A 66 34.12 -15.07 -10.75
C LEU A 66 35.28 -15.04 -9.75
N TYR A 67 35.21 -14.14 -8.77
CA TYR A 67 36.21 -14.01 -7.71
C TYR A 67 36.24 -15.21 -6.77
N LEU A 68 35.09 -15.70 -6.33
CA LEU A 68 35.01 -16.89 -5.50
C LEU A 68 35.34 -18.18 -6.27
N GLY A 69 35.05 -18.22 -7.58
CA GLY A 69 35.36 -19.37 -8.47
C GLY A 69 34.82 -20.68 -7.90
N THR A 70 35.68 -21.69 -7.87
CA THR A 70 35.34 -23.01 -7.32
C THR A 70 35.15 -23.03 -5.80
N ARG A 71 35.58 -22.00 -5.07
CA ARG A 71 35.36 -21.89 -3.62
C ARG A 71 33.90 -21.69 -3.26
N ALA A 72 33.09 -21.12 -4.15
CA ALA A 72 31.65 -21.01 -3.99
C ALA A 72 30.91 -22.36 -3.99
N LEU A 73 31.53 -23.39 -4.53
CA LEU A 73 30.99 -24.76 -4.62
C LEU A 73 31.40 -25.65 -3.43
N ILE A 74 32.25 -25.12 -2.52
CA ILE A 74 32.67 -25.91 -1.35
C ILE A 74 31.43 -26.03 -0.43
N PRO A 75 31.03 -27.28 -0.08
CA PRO A 75 29.92 -27.50 0.80
C PRO A 75 30.14 -26.76 2.13
N SER A 76 29.17 -25.94 2.51
CA SER A 76 29.30 -25.11 3.71
C SER A 76 29.48 -26.00 4.95
N TRP A 77 30.20 -25.52 5.94
CA TRP A 77 30.38 -26.21 7.22
C TRP A 77 29.03 -26.57 7.90
N LEU A 78 27.94 -25.85 7.52
CA LEU A 78 26.58 -26.18 7.95
C LEU A 78 26.14 -27.61 7.52
N GLN A 79 26.68 -28.16 6.45
CA GLN A 79 26.40 -29.55 6.06
C GLN A 79 26.99 -30.57 7.03
N ARG A 80 27.96 -30.18 7.86
CA ARG A 80 28.52 -31.00 8.92
C ARG A 80 27.62 -31.20 10.12
N VAL A 81 26.57 -30.36 10.26
CA VAL A 81 25.55 -30.51 11.29
C VAL A 81 24.50 -31.51 10.82
N PRO A 82 24.40 -32.72 11.40
CA PRO A 82 23.62 -33.84 10.87
C PRO A 82 22.11 -33.53 10.76
N LEU A 83 21.62 -32.60 11.57
CA LEU A 83 20.20 -32.18 11.54
C LEU A 83 19.91 -31.23 10.37
N LEU A 84 20.80 -30.27 10.11
CA LEU A 84 20.68 -29.30 9.03
C LEU A 84 20.97 -29.91 7.68
N GLY A 85 21.93 -30.85 7.59
CA GLY A 85 22.23 -31.60 6.37
C GLY A 85 21.05 -32.46 5.91
N LYS A 86 20.33 -33.12 6.84
CA LYS A 86 19.09 -33.86 6.52
C LYS A 86 17.94 -32.98 6.10
N LEU A 87 17.81 -31.79 6.72
CA LEU A 87 16.79 -30.81 6.35
C LEU A 87 17.07 -30.22 4.96
N GLN A 88 18.34 -29.86 4.71
CA GLN A 88 18.79 -29.32 3.43
C GLN A 88 18.64 -30.36 2.30
N ALA A 89 19.01 -31.64 2.54
CA ALA A 89 18.80 -32.71 1.58
C ALA A 89 17.31 -32.94 1.27
N ARG A 90 16.40 -32.82 2.25
CA ARG A 90 14.96 -32.90 2.04
C ARG A 90 14.37 -31.70 1.29
N ILE A 91 14.92 -30.50 1.48
CA ILE A 91 14.41 -29.26 0.86
C ILE A 91 15.09 -29.03 -0.51
N ALA A 92 16.40 -29.31 -0.62
CA ALA A 92 17.18 -29.09 -1.83
C ALA A 92 17.04 -30.22 -2.87
N ASP A 93 16.50 -31.38 -2.49
CA ASP A 93 16.29 -32.49 -3.40
C ASP A 93 15.04 -32.27 -4.25
N VAL A 94 15.15 -31.30 -5.15
CA VAL A 94 14.11 -30.97 -6.16
C VAL A 94 13.92 -32.12 -7.15
N SER A 95 14.83 -33.07 -7.19
CA SER A 95 14.83 -34.23 -8.09
C SER A 95 14.21 -35.49 -7.49
N SER A 96 13.89 -35.52 -6.18
CA SER A 96 13.21 -36.66 -5.59
C SER A 96 11.76 -36.78 -6.06
N THR A 97 11.45 -37.83 -6.77
CA THR A 97 10.11 -38.19 -7.24
C THR A 97 9.15 -38.50 -6.10
N GLU A 98 9.60 -38.52 -4.85
CA GLU A 98 8.82 -38.89 -3.65
C GLU A 98 8.63 -37.77 -2.62
N GLY A 99 9.03 -36.51 -2.91
CA GLY A 99 8.89 -35.38 -2.01
C GLY A 99 7.42 -34.92 -1.81
N ILE A 100 7.19 -34.10 -0.77
CA ILE A 100 5.90 -33.49 -0.48
C ILE A 100 5.37 -32.71 -1.69
N PHE A 101 6.24 -31.98 -2.38
CA PHE A 101 5.90 -31.21 -3.58
C PHE A 101 5.48 -32.12 -4.75
N SER A 102 6.12 -33.28 -4.90
CA SER A 102 5.75 -34.27 -5.92
C SER A 102 4.36 -34.88 -5.65
N ARG A 103 4.02 -35.12 -4.39
CA ARG A 103 2.66 -35.60 -4.00
C ARG A 103 1.61 -34.52 -4.26
N LEU A 104 1.90 -33.29 -3.88
CA LEU A 104 1.02 -32.13 -4.14
C LEU A 104 0.80 -31.95 -5.64
N ALA A 105 1.87 -31.95 -6.43
CA ALA A 105 1.79 -31.82 -7.89
C ALA A 105 0.94 -32.91 -8.52
N ARG A 106 1.14 -34.18 -8.10
CA ARG A 106 0.30 -35.31 -8.56
C ARG A 106 -1.16 -35.18 -8.17
N TRP A 107 -1.43 -34.70 -6.96
CA TRP A 107 -2.80 -34.49 -6.49
C TRP A 107 -3.50 -33.37 -7.27
N VAL A 108 -2.81 -32.24 -7.49
CA VAL A 108 -3.29 -31.12 -8.31
C VAL A 108 -3.51 -31.57 -9.76
N HIS A 109 -2.59 -32.37 -10.32
CA HIS A 109 -2.75 -32.87 -11.68
C HIS A 109 -3.90 -33.87 -11.83
N ARG A 110 -4.20 -34.65 -10.76
CA ARG A 110 -5.30 -35.61 -10.76
C ARG A 110 -6.68 -34.94 -10.65
N TYR A 111 -6.76 -33.77 -9.96
CA TYR A 111 -8.02 -33.06 -9.71
C TYR A 111 -7.93 -31.57 -10.04
N PRO A 112 -7.53 -31.20 -11.28
CA PRO A 112 -7.22 -29.80 -11.61
C PRO A 112 -8.41 -28.87 -11.44
N TRP A 113 -9.62 -29.28 -11.82
CA TRP A 113 -10.82 -28.47 -11.71
C TRP A 113 -11.26 -28.23 -10.26
N TYR A 114 -11.18 -29.24 -9.42
CA TYR A 114 -11.55 -29.08 -8.00
C TYR A 114 -10.58 -28.14 -7.28
N VAL A 115 -9.29 -28.27 -7.56
CA VAL A 115 -8.26 -27.38 -7.00
C VAL A 115 -8.45 -25.96 -7.50
N LEU A 116 -8.69 -25.78 -8.81
CA LEU A 116 -8.92 -24.45 -9.39
C LEU A 116 -10.14 -23.79 -8.74
N VAL A 117 -11.27 -24.48 -8.70
CA VAL A 117 -12.51 -23.95 -8.11
C VAL A 117 -12.34 -23.64 -6.62
N ALA A 118 -11.68 -24.52 -5.87
CA ALA A 118 -11.42 -24.30 -4.44
C ALA A 118 -10.51 -23.08 -4.21
N CYS A 119 -9.44 -22.91 -4.99
CA CYS A 119 -8.56 -21.76 -4.91
C CYS A 119 -9.26 -20.45 -5.28
N VAL A 120 -10.04 -20.46 -6.38
CA VAL A 120 -10.79 -19.27 -6.80
C VAL A 120 -11.86 -18.91 -5.78
N ALA A 121 -12.57 -19.91 -5.22
CA ALA A 121 -13.56 -19.68 -4.18
C ALA A 121 -12.95 -19.14 -2.89
N ALA A 122 -11.81 -19.69 -2.46
CA ALA A 122 -11.07 -19.20 -1.28
C ALA A 122 -10.59 -17.77 -1.47
N LEU A 123 -9.95 -17.45 -2.60
CA LEU A 123 -9.51 -16.11 -2.91
C LEU A 123 -10.70 -15.14 -3.06
N GLY A 124 -11.78 -15.58 -3.70
CA GLY A 124 -13.02 -14.79 -3.83
C GLY A 124 -13.65 -14.48 -2.48
N ALA A 125 -13.71 -15.45 -1.56
CA ALA A 125 -14.20 -15.23 -0.21
C ALA A 125 -13.33 -14.21 0.55
N MET A 126 -12.01 -14.25 0.37
CA MET A 126 -11.09 -13.26 0.95
C MET A 126 -11.25 -11.85 0.36
N CYS A 127 -11.79 -11.72 -0.84
CA CYS A 127 -12.07 -10.42 -1.46
C CYS A 127 -13.32 -9.72 -0.89
N VAL A 128 -14.25 -10.44 -0.26
CA VAL A 128 -15.53 -9.89 0.21
C VAL A 128 -15.35 -8.68 1.15
N PRO A 129 -14.44 -8.70 2.14
CA PRO A 129 -14.23 -7.58 3.04
C PRO A 129 -13.64 -6.31 2.37
N LEU A 130 -13.13 -6.42 1.14
CA LEU A 130 -12.53 -5.30 0.41
C LEU A 130 -13.51 -4.14 0.20
N GLY A 131 -14.83 -4.42 0.10
CA GLY A 131 -15.87 -3.39 -0.01
C GLY A 131 -15.96 -2.46 1.20
N ASN A 132 -15.39 -2.86 2.33
CA ASN A 132 -15.35 -2.06 3.56
C ASN A 132 -13.98 -1.38 3.79
N LEU A 133 -13.09 -1.43 2.80
CA LEU A 133 -11.77 -0.83 2.90
C LEU A 133 -11.87 0.70 3.07
N HIS A 134 -11.27 1.20 4.14
CA HIS A 134 -11.07 2.62 4.39
C HIS A 134 -9.59 2.94 4.27
N LEU A 135 -9.27 3.92 3.43
CA LEU A 135 -7.91 4.42 3.29
C LEU A 135 -7.67 5.45 4.40
N LEU A 136 -6.93 5.06 5.43
CA LEU A 136 -6.54 5.93 6.53
C LEU A 136 -5.08 6.37 6.35
N ASN A 137 -4.86 7.68 6.49
CA ASN A 137 -3.52 8.28 6.51
C ASN A 137 -3.29 9.04 7.84
N SER A 138 -3.65 8.40 8.95
CA SER A 138 -3.53 8.99 10.30
C SER A 138 -2.35 8.37 11.05
N GLY A 139 -1.35 9.19 11.35
CA GLY A 139 -0.19 8.74 12.14
C GLY A 139 -0.52 8.45 13.61
N THR A 140 -1.56 9.08 14.16
CA THR A 140 -1.94 8.92 15.58
C THR A 140 -2.69 7.62 15.87
N GLU A 141 -3.42 7.08 14.89
CA GLU A 141 -4.15 5.81 15.04
C GLU A 141 -3.23 4.57 14.93
N LEU A 142 -2.03 4.76 14.38
CA LEU A 142 -1.02 3.70 14.28
C LEU A 142 -0.20 3.52 15.57
N LEU A 143 -0.41 4.35 16.59
CA LEU A 143 0.31 4.23 17.84
C LEU A 143 -0.18 3.00 18.64
N PRO A 144 0.73 2.15 19.13
CA PRO A 144 0.37 1.03 19.98
C PRO A 144 -0.38 1.51 21.22
N ARG A 145 -1.58 0.98 21.46
CA ARG A 145 -2.43 1.37 22.61
C ARG A 145 -1.75 1.17 23.97
N ASN A 146 -0.80 0.26 24.05
CA ASN A 146 0.01 -0.03 25.23
C ASN A 146 1.29 0.81 25.31
N GLY A 147 1.54 1.72 24.37
CA GLY A 147 2.73 2.55 24.31
C GLY A 147 2.65 3.79 25.22
N SER A 148 3.79 4.23 25.76
CA SER A 148 3.89 5.47 26.54
C SER A 148 3.43 6.70 25.76
N GLN A 149 3.62 6.71 24.46
CA GLN A 149 3.16 7.77 23.56
C GLN A 149 1.63 7.86 23.49
N TYR A 150 0.94 6.71 23.48
CA TYR A 150 -0.52 6.68 23.52
C TYR A 150 -1.06 7.18 24.85
N ALA A 151 -0.47 6.75 25.97
CA ALA A 151 -0.82 7.22 27.31
C ALA A 151 -0.60 8.74 27.45
N TYR A 152 0.51 9.26 26.90
CA TYR A 152 0.79 10.70 26.89
C TYR A 152 -0.25 11.48 26.06
N LEU A 153 -0.63 11.00 24.88
CA LEU A 153 -1.69 11.62 24.08
C LEU A 153 -3.04 11.61 24.78
N GLN A 154 -3.37 10.53 25.51
CA GLN A 154 -4.60 10.47 26.29
C GLN A 154 -4.58 11.50 27.43
N THR A 155 -3.46 11.64 28.13
CA THR A 155 -3.27 12.64 29.17
C THR A 155 -3.40 14.07 28.61
N LEU A 156 -2.79 14.34 27.45
CA LEU A 156 -2.92 15.63 26.77
C LEU A 156 -4.36 15.92 26.37
N LYS A 157 -5.10 14.96 25.83
CA LYS A 157 -6.52 15.10 25.48
C LYS A 157 -7.39 15.41 26.69
N GLN A 158 -7.07 14.85 27.84
CA GLN A 158 -7.82 15.07 29.08
C GLN A 158 -7.48 16.40 29.76
N GLN A 159 -6.19 16.75 29.81
CA GLN A 159 -5.73 17.95 30.52
C GLN A 159 -5.75 19.23 29.67
N TYR A 160 -5.57 19.07 28.36
CA TYR A 160 -5.50 20.18 27.40
C TYR A 160 -6.38 19.90 26.17
N PRO A 161 -7.71 19.79 26.33
CA PRO A 161 -8.61 19.43 25.22
C PRO A 161 -8.53 20.43 24.07
N ASP A 162 -8.35 21.72 24.38
CA ASP A 162 -8.31 22.79 23.37
C ASP A 162 -7.00 22.83 22.55
N SER A 163 -5.92 22.18 23.00
CA SER A 163 -4.64 22.17 22.31
C SER A 163 -4.51 21.08 21.23
N LEU A 164 -5.36 20.05 21.28
CA LEU A 164 -5.31 18.88 20.42
C LEU A 164 -6.55 18.68 19.54
N SER A 165 -7.59 19.49 19.75
CA SER A 165 -8.92 19.28 19.18
C SER A 165 -9.18 19.98 17.84
N ASN A 166 -8.15 20.53 17.20
CA ASN A 166 -8.33 21.15 15.88
C ASN A 166 -8.26 20.07 14.79
N ASP A 167 -9.35 19.33 14.62
CA ASP A 167 -9.47 18.30 13.60
C ASP A 167 -9.51 18.91 12.19
N ALA A 168 -10.09 20.11 12.09
CA ALA A 168 -10.15 20.87 10.86
C ALA A 168 -10.11 22.39 11.15
N THR A 169 -9.52 23.12 10.23
CA THR A 169 -9.47 24.59 10.22
C THR A 169 -10.20 25.10 9.00
N LEU A 170 -11.21 25.90 9.22
CA LEU A 170 -11.97 26.57 8.17
C LEU A 170 -11.39 27.96 7.94
N ILE A 171 -11.13 28.28 6.69
CA ILE A 171 -10.64 29.60 6.26
C ILE A 171 -11.59 30.14 5.22
N MET A 172 -12.08 31.34 5.42
CA MET A 172 -12.95 32.04 4.48
C MET A 172 -12.37 33.39 4.08
N TYR A 173 -12.49 33.73 2.81
CA TYR A 173 -12.14 35.07 2.35
C TYR A 173 -13.16 36.08 2.82
N GLY A 174 -12.71 37.17 3.43
CA GLY A 174 -13.51 38.24 4.02
C GLY A 174 -13.44 38.23 5.56
N ASN A 175 -13.52 39.41 6.14
CA ASN A 175 -13.45 39.60 7.59
C ASN A 175 -14.71 40.24 8.16
N SER A 176 -15.84 40.13 7.46
CA SER A 176 -17.10 40.76 7.85
C SER A 176 -17.95 39.86 8.77
N ALA A 177 -18.93 40.46 9.42
CA ALA A 177 -19.91 39.74 10.23
C ALA A 177 -20.67 38.62 9.45
N LYS A 178 -20.74 38.73 8.12
CA LYS A 178 -21.40 37.72 7.29
C LYS A 178 -20.69 36.35 7.37
N GLN A 179 -19.36 36.33 7.29
CA GLN A 179 -18.55 35.09 7.38
C GLN A 179 -18.67 34.49 8.79
N THR A 180 -18.57 35.34 9.82
CA THR A 180 -18.72 34.90 11.21
C THR A 180 -20.11 34.31 11.47
N ASN A 181 -21.18 34.95 10.96
CA ASN A 181 -22.53 34.43 11.10
C ASN A 181 -22.72 33.12 10.34
N PHE A 182 -22.22 33.01 9.10
CA PHE A 182 -22.27 31.77 8.33
C PHE A 182 -21.62 30.59 9.10
N ILE A 183 -20.44 30.82 9.67
CA ILE A 183 -19.75 29.80 10.46
C ILE A 183 -20.56 29.40 11.68
N LYS A 184 -21.14 30.38 12.40
CA LYS A 184 -21.91 30.12 13.63
C LYS A 184 -23.29 29.52 13.38
N THR A 185 -23.92 29.79 12.22
CA THR A 185 -25.27 29.30 11.94
C THR A 185 -25.28 28.06 11.05
N GLU A 186 -24.53 28.04 9.96
CA GLU A 186 -24.62 26.96 9.00
C GLU A 186 -23.56 25.87 9.26
N VAL A 187 -22.29 26.26 9.47
CA VAL A 187 -21.22 25.27 9.71
C VAL A 187 -21.43 24.55 11.04
N SER A 188 -21.87 25.23 12.09
CA SER A 188 -22.14 24.62 13.40
C SER A 188 -23.30 23.63 13.40
N GLN A 189 -24.21 23.71 12.42
CA GLN A 189 -25.37 22.81 12.29
C GLN A 189 -25.06 21.54 11.47
N VAL A 190 -23.90 21.44 10.84
CA VAL A 190 -23.50 20.22 10.15
C VAL A 190 -23.45 19.06 11.14
N ALA A 191 -24.13 17.98 10.83
CA ALA A 191 -24.46 16.90 11.76
C ALA A 191 -23.23 16.27 12.48
N ASP A 192 -22.10 16.23 11.82
CA ASP A 192 -20.87 15.62 12.31
C ASP A 192 -19.83 16.66 12.82
N VAL A 193 -20.20 17.94 12.92
CA VAL A 193 -19.44 18.97 13.65
C VAL A 193 -19.85 18.91 15.12
N GLN A 194 -18.89 18.73 16.01
CA GLN A 194 -19.11 18.68 17.44
C GLN A 194 -19.17 20.09 18.03
N ARG A 195 -18.19 20.91 17.66
CA ARG A 195 -18.08 22.28 18.18
C ARG A 195 -17.26 23.16 17.22
N VAL A 196 -17.66 24.43 17.12
CA VAL A 196 -16.84 25.49 16.52
C VAL A 196 -16.04 26.15 17.64
N GLN A 197 -14.72 25.97 17.61
CA GLN A 197 -13.83 26.60 18.59
C GLN A 197 -13.28 27.90 18.00
N GLY A 198 -13.54 29.01 18.57
CA GLY A 198 -12.95 30.30 18.22
C GLY A 198 -13.10 30.69 16.74
N VAL A 199 -13.72 31.81 16.50
CA VAL A 199 -13.74 32.43 15.18
C VAL A 199 -12.90 33.70 15.30
N THR A 200 -11.81 33.77 14.55
CA THR A 200 -10.85 34.88 14.56
C THR A 200 -10.70 35.46 13.18
N THR A 201 -10.37 36.74 13.10
CA THR A 201 -10.05 37.41 11.85
C THR A 201 -8.55 37.62 11.75
N ALA A 202 -7.98 37.26 10.60
CA ALA A 202 -6.54 37.40 10.30
C ALA A 202 -6.40 38.12 8.95
N GLY A 203 -6.19 39.44 8.98
CA GLY A 203 -6.18 40.25 7.77
C GLY A 203 -7.53 40.21 7.06
N ASP A 204 -7.52 39.84 5.79
CA ASP A 204 -8.73 39.70 4.96
C ASP A 204 -9.42 38.34 5.08
N TYR A 205 -9.07 37.53 6.06
CA TYR A 205 -9.60 36.18 6.22
C TYR A 205 -10.29 36.00 7.57
N THR A 206 -11.35 35.21 7.58
CA THR A 206 -11.97 34.68 8.80
C THR A 206 -11.52 33.22 8.95
N VAL A 207 -10.99 32.89 10.12
CA VAL A 207 -10.48 31.55 10.47
C VAL A 207 -11.30 31.00 11.62
N ALA A 208 -11.78 29.78 11.49
CA ALA A 208 -12.46 29.07 12.56
C ALA A 208 -11.84 27.67 12.74
N TYR A 209 -11.73 27.25 13.98
CA TYR A 209 -11.26 25.92 14.35
C TYR A 209 -12.45 25.02 14.63
N LEU A 210 -12.46 23.85 14.04
CA LEU A 210 -13.56 22.90 14.12
C LEU A 210 -13.13 21.66 14.86
N GLU A 211 -13.94 21.24 15.80
CA GLU A 211 -13.90 19.94 16.44
C GLU A 211 -14.95 19.06 15.78
N LEU A 212 -14.54 17.93 15.22
CA LEU A 212 -15.40 17.00 14.50
C LEU A 212 -15.74 15.79 15.39
N LYS A 213 -16.85 15.12 15.09
CA LYS A 213 -17.23 13.89 15.80
C LYS A 213 -16.32 12.74 15.42
N GLY A 214 -15.70 12.11 16.40
CA GLY A 214 -14.79 10.97 16.21
C GLY A 214 -13.35 11.37 16.00
N SER A 215 -12.53 10.45 15.51
CA SER A 215 -11.15 10.75 15.14
C SER A 215 -11.08 11.43 13.76
N PRO A 216 -10.01 12.17 13.45
CA PRO A 216 -9.84 12.85 12.15
C PRO A 216 -9.93 11.94 10.93
N GLY A 217 -9.65 10.62 11.08
CA GLY A 217 -9.79 9.61 10.05
C GLY A 217 -11.14 8.87 10.07
N SER A 218 -12.08 9.25 10.95
CA SER A 218 -13.38 8.59 11.03
C SER A 218 -14.32 8.99 9.88
N ARG A 219 -15.27 8.11 9.56
CA ARG A 219 -16.33 8.41 8.55
C ARG A 219 -17.14 9.65 8.89
N SER A 220 -17.32 9.96 10.18
CA SER A 220 -18.01 11.16 10.62
C SER A 220 -17.21 12.42 10.28
N ALA A 221 -15.89 12.43 10.58
CA ALA A 221 -15.03 13.55 10.24
C ALA A 221 -14.92 13.75 8.71
N GLU A 222 -14.82 12.68 7.93
CA GLU A 222 -14.83 12.75 6.46
C GLU A 222 -16.12 13.36 5.93
N ARG A 223 -17.29 12.90 6.44
CA ARG A 223 -18.60 13.47 6.05
C ARG A 223 -18.70 14.94 6.42
N ALA A 224 -18.30 15.32 7.62
CA ALA A 224 -18.31 16.72 8.05
C ALA A 224 -17.53 17.61 7.08
N VAL A 225 -16.33 17.21 6.66
CA VAL A 225 -15.52 17.97 5.70
C VAL A 225 -16.21 18.07 4.34
N VAL A 226 -16.79 16.99 3.83
CA VAL A 226 -17.49 16.97 2.54
C VAL A 226 -18.75 17.84 2.60
N ASP A 227 -19.53 17.71 3.67
CA ASP A 227 -20.77 18.47 3.86
C ASP A 227 -20.49 19.98 3.98
N ILE A 228 -19.46 20.37 4.74
CA ILE A 228 -19.07 21.79 4.84
C ILE A 228 -18.60 22.32 3.48
N ARG A 229 -17.86 21.55 2.69
CA ARG A 229 -17.46 21.97 1.33
C ARG A 229 -18.64 22.12 0.36
N SER A 230 -19.75 21.43 0.62
CA SER A 230 -20.97 21.50 -0.17
C SER A 230 -21.89 22.67 0.20
N LEU A 231 -21.66 23.35 1.34
CA LEU A 231 -22.45 24.48 1.77
C LEU A 231 -22.34 25.67 0.78
N ASN A 232 -23.44 26.38 0.60
CA ASN A 232 -23.45 27.57 -0.23
C ASN A 232 -22.83 28.76 0.50
N SER A 233 -21.49 28.81 0.48
CA SER A 233 -20.73 29.82 1.21
C SER A 233 -20.83 31.21 0.59
N PRO A 234 -20.95 32.29 1.39
CA PRO A 234 -20.98 33.65 0.92
C PRO A 234 -19.67 34.16 0.29
N SER A 235 -18.59 33.43 0.45
CA SER A 235 -17.26 33.72 -0.09
C SER A 235 -16.47 32.44 -0.31
N GLN A 236 -15.27 32.54 -0.89
CA GLN A 236 -14.38 31.37 -1.03
C GLN A 236 -14.08 30.75 0.34
N LEU A 237 -14.26 29.43 0.42
CA LEU A 237 -14.14 28.64 1.62
C LEU A 237 -13.08 27.54 1.38
N TRP A 238 -12.15 27.46 2.31
CA TRP A 238 -11.14 26.38 2.34
C TRP A 238 -11.21 25.68 3.70
N ILE A 239 -11.08 24.38 3.65
CA ILE A 239 -10.93 23.53 4.83
C ILE A 239 -9.56 22.87 4.77
N THR A 240 -8.81 22.95 5.85
CA THR A 240 -7.52 22.32 6.07
C THR A 240 -7.52 21.59 7.42
N GLY A 241 -6.43 20.94 7.75
CA GLY A 241 -6.31 20.14 8.97
C GLY A 241 -6.28 18.64 8.68
N GLN A 242 -6.21 17.84 9.72
CA GLN A 242 -6.00 16.39 9.60
C GLN A 242 -7.15 15.70 8.89
N ALA A 243 -8.40 16.04 9.21
CA ALA A 243 -9.58 15.47 8.58
C ALA A 243 -9.68 15.83 7.08
N ALA A 244 -9.42 17.09 6.73
CA ALA A 244 -9.44 17.54 5.34
C ALA A 244 -8.33 16.86 4.52
N THR A 245 -7.12 16.74 5.07
CA THR A 245 -6.00 16.03 4.43
C THR A 245 -6.35 14.57 4.17
N GLN A 246 -7.08 13.91 5.08
CA GLN A 246 -7.52 12.54 4.91
C GLN A 246 -8.51 12.39 3.74
N VAL A 247 -9.50 13.28 3.65
CA VAL A 247 -10.48 13.33 2.54
C VAL A 247 -9.76 13.55 1.21
N ASP A 248 -8.84 14.52 1.17
CA ASP A 248 -8.10 14.87 -0.05
C ASP A 248 -7.16 13.75 -0.50
N PHE A 249 -6.53 13.08 0.45
CA PHE A 249 -5.71 11.89 0.18
C PHE A 249 -6.56 10.77 -0.43
N GLY A 250 -7.65 10.41 0.23
CA GLY A 250 -8.55 9.35 -0.23
C GLY A 250 -9.14 9.65 -1.61
N SER A 251 -9.64 10.86 -1.82
CA SER A 251 -10.21 11.29 -3.10
C SER A 251 -9.17 11.31 -4.22
N SER A 252 -7.95 11.78 -3.94
CA SER A 252 -6.84 11.78 -4.91
C SER A 252 -6.42 10.38 -5.33
N VAL A 253 -6.38 9.43 -4.39
CA VAL A 253 -6.09 8.04 -4.69
C VAL A 253 -7.20 7.45 -5.55
N ILE A 254 -8.47 7.55 -5.10
CA ILE A 254 -9.62 6.95 -5.80
C ILE A 254 -9.78 7.54 -7.22
N SER A 255 -9.63 8.85 -7.39
CA SER A 255 -9.74 9.49 -8.71
C SER A 255 -8.61 9.10 -9.68
N SER A 256 -7.47 8.66 -9.15
CA SER A 256 -6.34 8.22 -9.97
C SER A 256 -6.45 6.77 -10.43
N LEU A 257 -7.16 5.90 -9.71
CA LEU A 257 -7.26 4.47 -10.03
C LEU A 257 -7.79 4.15 -11.43
N PRO A 258 -8.84 4.84 -11.96
CA PRO A 258 -9.44 4.49 -13.24
C PRO A 258 -8.49 4.60 -14.45
N TRP A 259 -7.51 5.49 -14.40
CA TRP A 259 -6.53 5.64 -15.47
C TRP A 259 -5.20 4.95 -15.16
N LEU A 260 -4.80 4.93 -13.89
CA LEU A 260 -3.53 4.39 -13.45
C LEU A 260 -3.51 2.85 -13.51
N VAL A 261 -4.57 2.20 -13.04
CA VAL A 261 -4.66 0.73 -13.04
C VAL A 261 -4.58 0.16 -14.46
N PRO A 262 -5.37 0.63 -15.44
CA PRO A 262 -5.23 0.18 -16.82
C PRO A 262 -3.86 0.48 -17.44
N LEU A 263 -3.26 1.63 -17.11
CA LEU A 263 -1.92 2.00 -17.59
C LEU A 263 -0.88 0.99 -17.12
N VAL A 264 -0.83 0.73 -15.81
CA VAL A 264 0.16 -0.18 -15.21
C VAL A 264 -0.08 -1.63 -15.67
N LEU A 265 -1.33 -2.10 -15.66
CA LEU A 265 -1.67 -3.45 -16.12
C LEU A 265 -1.39 -3.62 -17.60
N GLY A 266 -1.67 -2.62 -18.42
CA GLY A 266 -1.37 -2.61 -19.85
C GLY A 266 0.14 -2.66 -20.14
N ALA A 267 0.94 -1.89 -19.39
CA ALA A 267 2.38 -1.90 -19.51
C ALA A 267 2.98 -3.27 -19.12
N ILE A 268 2.50 -3.85 -18.01
CA ILE A 268 2.92 -5.20 -17.58
C ILE A 268 2.49 -6.25 -18.60
N PHE A 269 1.27 -6.13 -19.15
CA PHE A 269 0.76 -7.02 -20.17
C PHE A 269 1.64 -7.00 -21.42
N ILE A 270 1.97 -5.81 -21.94
CA ILE A 270 2.85 -5.64 -23.10
C ILE A 270 4.22 -6.24 -22.82
N LEU A 271 4.80 -5.96 -21.65
CA LEU A 271 6.10 -6.49 -21.28
C LEU A 271 6.11 -8.03 -21.25
N LEU A 272 5.11 -8.64 -20.62
CA LEU A 272 4.99 -10.10 -20.54
C LEU A 272 4.73 -10.71 -21.93
N PHE A 273 3.93 -10.05 -22.78
CA PHE A 273 3.72 -10.47 -24.15
C PHE A 273 5.01 -10.47 -24.96
N LEU A 274 5.80 -9.39 -24.87
CA LEU A 274 7.10 -9.30 -25.55
C LEU A 274 8.10 -10.34 -25.05
N MET A 275 8.01 -10.69 -23.76
CA MET A 275 8.88 -11.69 -23.17
C MET A 275 8.54 -13.12 -23.58
N THR A 276 7.24 -13.46 -23.65
CA THR A 276 6.77 -14.84 -23.81
C THR A 276 6.32 -15.17 -25.25
N GLY A 277 5.99 -14.15 -26.05
CA GLY A 277 5.40 -14.33 -27.37
C GLY A 277 3.99 -14.94 -27.36
N SER A 278 3.38 -15.08 -26.19
CA SER A 278 2.07 -15.70 -25.98
C SER A 278 1.09 -14.70 -25.37
N LEU A 279 -0.10 -14.60 -25.90
CA LEU A 279 -1.17 -13.75 -25.38
C LEU A 279 -1.82 -14.33 -24.09
N LEU A 280 -1.84 -15.66 -23.97
CA LEU A 280 -2.48 -16.34 -22.84
C LEU A 280 -1.71 -16.19 -21.54
N VAL A 281 -0.38 -16.10 -21.59
CA VAL A 281 0.47 -15.99 -20.40
C VAL A 281 0.23 -14.67 -19.66
N PRO A 282 0.29 -13.48 -20.33
CA PRO A 282 -0.04 -12.21 -19.70
C PRO A 282 -1.46 -12.15 -19.12
N ILE A 283 -2.46 -12.65 -19.86
CA ILE A 283 -3.85 -12.66 -19.39
C ILE A 283 -3.96 -13.42 -18.06
N LYS A 284 -3.44 -14.65 -18.02
CA LYS A 284 -3.44 -15.46 -16.80
C LYS A 284 -2.70 -14.78 -15.65
N ALA A 285 -1.52 -14.21 -15.94
CA ALA A 285 -0.71 -13.54 -14.92
C ALA A 285 -1.44 -12.32 -14.34
N VAL A 286 -2.03 -11.47 -15.17
CA VAL A 286 -2.80 -10.30 -14.72
C VAL A 286 -3.99 -10.72 -13.88
N LEU A 287 -4.78 -11.70 -14.31
CA LEU A 287 -5.96 -12.19 -13.58
C LEU A 287 -5.58 -12.76 -12.21
N ILE A 288 -4.57 -13.64 -12.16
CA ILE A 288 -4.14 -14.28 -10.91
C ILE A 288 -3.56 -13.23 -9.95
N ASN A 289 -2.71 -12.32 -10.44
CA ASN A 289 -2.10 -11.28 -9.61
C ASN A 289 -3.15 -10.29 -9.08
N SER A 290 -4.11 -9.87 -9.90
CA SER A 290 -5.20 -8.99 -9.48
C SER A 290 -6.09 -9.66 -8.41
N LEU A 291 -6.43 -10.93 -8.61
CA LEU A 291 -7.21 -11.69 -7.64
C LEU A 291 -6.45 -11.89 -6.32
N SER A 292 -5.16 -12.23 -6.39
CA SER A 292 -4.30 -12.37 -5.20
C SER A 292 -4.15 -11.07 -4.44
N LEU A 293 -3.97 -9.94 -5.15
CA LEU A 293 -3.88 -8.62 -4.53
C LEU A 293 -5.20 -8.25 -3.84
N ALA A 294 -6.33 -8.43 -4.52
CA ALA A 294 -7.65 -8.17 -3.95
C ALA A 294 -7.92 -9.04 -2.72
N ALA A 295 -7.58 -10.33 -2.75
CA ALA A 295 -7.70 -11.23 -1.62
C ALA A 295 -6.81 -10.81 -0.44
N SER A 296 -5.56 -10.40 -0.70
CA SER A 296 -4.64 -9.93 0.33
C SER A 296 -5.14 -8.65 1.01
N LEU A 297 -5.62 -7.68 0.22
CA LEU A 297 -6.21 -6.44 0.74
C LEU A 297 -7.51 -6.72 1.51
N GLY A 298 -8.37 -7.61 1.01
CA GLY A 298 -9.59 -7.99 1.68
C GLY A 298 -9.32 -8.68 3.02
N LEU A 299 -8.34 -9.59 3.07
CA LEU A 299 -7.92 -10.22 4.31
C LEU A 299 -7.34 -9.20 5.31
N ALA A 300 -6.49 -8.29 4.84
CA ALA A 300 -5.96 -7.21 5.67
C ALA A 300 -7.10 -6.33 6.25
N THR A 301 -8.08 -5.97 5.43
CA THR A 301 -9.27 -5.23 5.87
C THR A 301 -10.03 -5.99 6.95
N TRP A 302 -10.23 -7.30 6.77
CA TRP A 302 -10.94 -8.15 7.74
C TRP A 302 -10.20 -8.24 9.07
N ILE A 303 -8.87 -8.42 9.04
CA ILE A 303 -8.06 -8.54 10.26
C ILE A 303 -7.97 -7.20 10.99
N PHE A 304 -7.58 -6.12 10.29
CA PHE A 304 -7.22 -4.86 10.94
C PHE A 304 -8.42 -3.91 11.10
N GLN A 305 -9.30 -3.79 10.11
CA GLN A 305 -10.44 -2.88 10.17
C GLN A 305 -11.70 -3.56 10.72
N GLY A 306 -11.85 -4.88 10.56
CA GLY A 306 -12.91 -5.67 11.17
C GLY A 306 -12.69 -5.98 12.65
N GLY A 307 -11.56 -5.57 13.24
CA GLY A 307 -11.26 -5.78 14.66
C GLY A 307 -10.91 -7.22 15.05
N HIS A 308 -10.78 -8.14 14.10
CA HIS A 308 -10.48 -9.55 14.38
C HIS A 308 -9.00 -9.81 14.74
N GLY A 309 -8.12 -8.81 14.57
CA GLY A 309 -6.71 -8.87 14.93
C GLY A 309 -6.33 -8.00 16.13
N ALA A 310 -7.29 -7.36 16.79
CA ALA A 310 -7.07 -6.54 17.97
C ALA A 310 -7.28 -7.40 19.22
N SER A 311 -6.24 -8.15 19.60
CA SER A 311 -6.11 -8.79 20.92
C SER A 311 -5.11 -8.03 21.78
#